data_14213ddd0a638303157ce1d8370aae93
#
_entry.id   14213ddd0a638303157ce1d8370aae93
#
_cell.length_a   1.000
_cell.length_b   1.000
_cell.length_c   1.000
_cell.angle_alpha   90.00
_cell.angle_beta   90.00
_cell.angle_gamma   90.00
#
_symmetry.space_group_name_H-M   'P 1'
#
loop_
_entity.id
_entity.type
_entity.pdbx_description
1 polymer ?
#
loop_
_entity_poly.entity_id
_entity_poly.type
_entity_poly.pdbx_seq_one_letter_code
_entity_poly.pdbx_strand_id
1 'polypeptide(L)'
;ITESHVPTLFKTQLGPDKADLVATLDLKTIMNGAGPILVKINELVKQGKKPIVADAVSLVDIEQIVLAINKSSYKILPAGTDSTGRALAKQWLEEQDGSVECEKITVPKLPKLIVSGSATQINSTQIEHLEQSYDYDNLVFLSLTPKNIIDGVTDDVINHIVDNLMRENTVIVHSSKLLENFDGFSDDSLKEELTRPK
;
A
#
# COMPACT_ATOMS: atom_id res chain seq x y z
N ILE A 1 1.83 -8.64 -14.63
CA ILE A 1 1.23 -9.46 -13.54
C ILE A 1 0.71 -10.73 -14.19
N THR A 2 1.27 -11.87 -13.85
CA THR A 2 0.90 -13.18 -14.40
C THR A 2 -0.23 -13.86 -13.62
N GLU A 3 -0.43 -13.47 -12.37
CA GLU A 3 -1.50 -13.94 -11.48
C GLU A 3 -2.10 -12.75 -10.72
N SER A 4 -3.41 -12.57 -10.79
CA SER A 4 -4.15 -11.51 -10.08
C SER A 4 -5.09 -12.03 -8.99
N HIS A 5 -5.28 -13.34 -8.92
CA HIS A 5 -6.15 -13.96 -7.92
C HIS A 5 -5.43 -14.04 -6.57
N VAL A 6 -5.78 -13.11 -5.67
CA VAL A 6 -5.10 -12.91 -4.39
C VAL A 6 -5.00 -14.19 -3.54
N PRO A 7 -6.05 -15.05 -3.41
CA PRO A 7 -5.92 -16.32 -2.70
C PRO A 7 -4.84 -17.24 -3.27
N THR A 8 -4.68 -17.27 -4.61
CA THR A 8 -3.62 -18.06 -5.27
C THR A 8 -2.25 -17.51 -4.95
N LEU A 9 -2.08 -16.18 -4.95
CA LEU A 9 -0.82 -15.54 -4.56
C LEU A 9 -0.41 -15.92 -3.13
N PHE A 10 -1.34 -15.85 -2.18
CA PHE A 10 -1.07 -16.28 -0.80
C PHE A 10 -0.68 -17.75 -0.70
N LYS A 11 -1.40 -18.63 -1.41
CA LYS A 11 -1.07 -20.07 -1.42
C LYS A 11 0.32 -20.33 -1.97
N THR A 12 0.69 -19.66 -3.06
CA THR A 12 2.01 -19.77 -3.67
C THR A 12 3.11 -19.29 -2.72
N GLN A 13 2.91 -18.14 -2.08
CA GLN A 13 3.90 -17.56 -1.16
C GLN A 13 4.07 -18.37 0.14
N LEU A 14 2.99 -18.93 0.66
CA LEU A 14 3.03 -19.77 1.87
C LEU A 14 3.60 -21.16 1.62
N GLY A 15 3.63 -21.61 0.38
CA GLY A 15 4.08 -22.93 -0.04
C GLY A 15 3.05 -24.03 0.19
N PRO A 16 3.32 -25.23 -0.36
CA PRO A 16 2.33 -26.34 -0.41
C PRO A 16 1.86 -26.78 0.98
N ASP A 17 2.75 -26.79 1.96
CA ASP A 17 2.42 -27.26 3.33
C ASP A 17 1.46 -26.34 4.08
N LYS A 18 1.33 -25.08 3.66
CA LYS A 18 0.49 -24.05 4.30
C LYS A 18 -0.60 -23.50 3.38
N ALA A 19 -0.65 -23.96 2.13
CA ALA A 19 -1.64 -23.48 1.15
C ALA A 19 -3.09 -23.68 1.64
N ASP A 20 -3.35 -24.77 2.35
CA ASP A 20 -4.68 -25.06 2.89
C ASP A 20 -5.12 -24.15 4.04
N LEU A 21 -4.20 -23.36 4.60
CA LEU A 21 -4.56 -22.36 5.61
C LEU A 21 -5.30 -21.16 5.00
N VAL A 22 -5.08 -20.87 3.71
CA VAL A 22 -5.72 -19.77 3.02
C VAL A 22 -7.20 -20.03 2.83
N ALA A 23 -8.02 -19.09 3.26
CA ALA A 23 -9.48 -19.13 3.05
C ALA A 23 -9.99 -17.88 2.36
N THR A 24 -11.18 -17.95 1.81
CA THR A 24 -11.86 -16.82 1.17
C THR A 24 -13.18 -16.54 1.88
N LEU A 25 -13.52 -15.27 1.93
CA LEU A 25 -14.83 -14.78 2.33
C LEU A 25 -15.47 -14.20 1.06
N ASP A 26 -16.41 -14.94 0.52
CA ASP A 26 -17.03 -14.65 -0.78
C ASP A 26 -17.97 -13.44 -0.73
N LEU A 27 -18.15 -12.80 -1.87
CA LEU A 27 -18.97 -11.61 -2.02
C LEU A 27 -20.42 -11.86 -1.59
N LYS A 28 -20.95 -13.07 -1.81
CA LYS A 28 -22.32 -13.43 -1.41
C LYS A 28 -22.50 -13.35 0.11
N THR A 29 -21.52 -13.83 0.87
CA THR A 29 -21.52 -13.73 2.34
C THR A 29 -21.42 -12.26 2.77
N ILE A 30 -20.58 -11.47 2.10
CA ILE A 30 -20.35 -10.05 2.43
C ILE A 30 -21.60 -9.22 2.18
N MET A 31 -22.28 -9.41 1.07
CA MET A 31 -23.52 -8.70 0.72
C MET A 31 -24.66 -8.94 1.72
N ASN A 32 -24.58 -9.97 2.55
CA ASN A 32 -25.54 -10.22 3.61
C ASN A 32 -25.25 -9.46 4.92
N GLY A 33 -24.20 -8.63 4.95
CA GLY A 33 -23.86 -7.74 6.04
C GLY A 33 -23.01 -8.35 7.14
N ALA A 34 -22.69 -7.55 8.15
CA ALA A 34 -21.71 -7.86 9.18
C ALA A 34 -22.00 -9.11 10.01
N GLY A 35 -23.26 -9.45 10.25
CA GLY A 35 -23.64 -10.65 11.01
C GLY A 35 -23.17 -11.94 10.35
N PRO A 36 -23.59 -12.26 9.12
CA PRO A 36 -23.11 -13.41 8.36
C PRO A 36 -21.60 -13.42 8.15
N ILE A 37 -20.98 -12.26 7.93
CA ILE A 37 -19.52 -12.12 7.83
C ILE A 37 -18.85 -12.60 9.12
N LEU A 38 -19.31 -12.11 10.27
CA LEU A 38 -18.77 -12.48 11.59
C LEU A 38 -18.88 -13.99 11.86
N VAL A 39 -20.03 -14.56 11.55
CA VAL A 39 -20.25 -16.03 11.69
C VAL A 39 -19.22 -16.77 10.85
N LYS A 40 -19.06 -16.38 9.57
CA LYS A 40 -18.13 -17.05 8.65
C LYS A 40 -16.67 -16.90 9.06
N ILE A 41 -16.26 -15.72 9.49
CA ILE A 41 -14.91 -15.48 10.03
C ILE A 41 -14.65 -16.42 11.21
N ASN A 42 -15.58 -16.47 12.18
CA ASN A 42 -15.42 -17.31 13.35
C ASN A 42 -15.33 -18.82 13.01
N GLU A 43 -16.08 -19.29 12.02
CA GLU A 43 -15.98 -20.66 11.51
C GLU A 43 -14.58 -20.93 10.92
N LEU A 44 -14.11 -20.04 10.06
CA LEU A 44 -12.81 -20.18 9.39
C LEU A 44 -11.65 -20.14 10.40
N VAL A 45 -11.69 -19.25 11.38
CA VAL A 45 -10.68 -19.17 12.45
C VAL A 45 -10.68 -20.45 13.29
N LYS A 46 -11.85 -21.00 13.64
CA LYS A 46 -11.94 -22.29 14.37
C LYS A 46 -11.35 -23.45 13.57
N GLN A 47 -11.41 -23.39 12.25
CA GLN A 47 -10.77 -24.35 11.34
C GLN A 47 -9.26 -24.11 11.17
N GLY A 48 -8.68 -23.12 11.85
CA GLY A 48 -7.25 -22.77 11.76
C GLY A 48 -6.90 -22.00 10.49
N LYS A 49 -7.89 -21.47 9.75
CA LYS A 49 -7.63 -20.72 8.52
C LYS A 49 -7.05 -19.35 8.81
N LYS A 50 -5.97 -19.01 8.11
CA LYS A 50 -5.27 -17.72 8.08
C LYS A 50 -4.19 -17.70 6.98
N PRO A 51 -4.16 -16.72 6.08
CA PRO A 51 -5.03 -15.54 5.99
C PRO A 51 -6.45 -15.87 5.47
N ILE A 52 -7.37 -14.92 5.69
CA ILE A 52 -8.73 -14.94 5.12
C ILE A 52 -8.78 -13.78 4.13
N VAL A 53 -8.98 -14.08 2.85
CA VAL A 53 -9.11 -13.08 1.79
C VAL A 53 -10.59 -12.77 1.60
N ALA A 54 -10.97 -11.52 1.76
CA ALA A 54 -12.34 -11.06 1.60
C ALA A 54 -12.52 -10.33 0.27
N ASP A 55 -13.57 -10.68 -0.46
CA ASP A 55 -14.00 -9.95 -1.66
C ASP A 55 -14.74 -8.66 -1.26
N ALA A 56 -14.58 -7.61 -2.06
CA ALA A 56 -15.37 -6.39 -1.89
C ALA A 56 -15.48 -5.66 -3.23
N VAL A 57 -16.65 -5.16 -3.57
CA VAL A 57 -16.90 -4.37 -4.77
C VAL A 57 -17.36 -2.95 -4.46
N SER A 58 -17.61 -2.64 -3.20
CA SER A 58 -18.05 -1.33 -2.76
C SER A 58 -17.44 -0.94 -1.39
N LEU A 59 -17.50 0.36 -1.06
CA LEU A 59 -17.11 0.85 0.26
C LEU A 59 -18.03 0.29 1.35
N VAL A 60 -19.31 0.06 1.06
CA VAL A 60 -20.26 -0.55 2.00
C VAL A 60 -19.82 -1.95 2.38
N ASP A 61 -19.34 -2.76 1.43
CA ASP A 61 -18.84 -4.10 1.71
C ASP A 61 -17.66 -4.05 2.69
N ILE A 62 -16.73 -3.11 2.46
CA ILE A 62 -15.56 -2.91 3.34
C ILE A 62 -16.01 -2.47 4.74
N GLU A 63 -16.97 -1.56 4.85
CA GLU A 63 -17.56 -1.14 6.13
C GLU A 63 -18.20 -2.31 6.88
N GLN A 64 -18.92 -3.20 6.18
CA GLN A 64 -19.52 -4.40 6.78
C GLN A 64 -18.46 -5.41 7.25
N ILE A 65 -17.38 -5.58 6.48
CA ILE A 65 -16.25 -6.42 6.88
C ILE A 65 -15.60 -5.86 8.15
N VAL A 66 -15.30 -4.57 8.19
CA VAL A 66 -14.68 -3.90 9.34
C VAL A 66 -15.58 -3.98 10.56
N LEU A 67 -16.89 -3.77 10.41
CA LEU A 67 -17.86 -3.93 11.49
C LEU A 67 -17.88 -5.36 12.06
N ALA A 68 -17.77 -6.37 11.20
CA ALA A 68 -17.68 -7.76 11.62
C ALA A 68 -16.37 -8.06 12.36
N ILE A 69 -15.25 -7.51 11.89
CA ILE A 69 -13.93 -7.64 12.54
C ILE A 69 -13.97 -7.04 13.94
N ASN A 70 -14.49 -5.82 14.11
CA ASN A 70 -14.56 -5.15 15.40
C ASN A 70 -15.48 -5.88 16.42
N LYS A 71 -16.51 -6.57 15.93
CA LYS A 71 -17.39 -7.40 16.75
C LYS A 71 -16.84 -8.80 17.05
N SER A 72 -15.73 -9.18 16.45
CA SER A 72 -15.12 -10.49 16.64
C SER A 72 -14.47 -10.60 18.02
N SER A 73 -14.57 -11.77 18.65
CA SER A 73 -13.81 -12.10 19.86
C SER A 73 -12.34 -12.43 19.57
N TYR A 74 -11.97 -12.60 18.31
CA TYR A 74 -10.60 -12.85 17.89
C TYR A 74 -9.85 -11.55 17.59
N LYS A 75 -8.54 -11.52 17.88
CA LYS A 75 -7.67 -10.45 17.43
C LYS A 75 -7.38 -10.64 15.95
N ILE A 76 -7.96 -9.79 15.13
CA ILE A 76 -7.81 -9.83 13.67
C ILE A 76 -6.99 -8.63 13.24
N LEU A 77 -5.95 -8.87 12.43
CA LEU A 77 -5.18 -7.82 11.78
C LEU A 77 -5.77 -7.57 10.38
N PRO A 78 -6.49 -6.47 10.17
CA PRO A 78 -6.96 -6.12 8.83
C PRO A 78 -5.80 -5.63 7.97
N ALA A 79 -5.74 -6.10 6.74
CA ALA A 79 -4.81 -5.63 5.73
C ALA A 79 -5.59 -5.26 4.47
N GLY A 80 -5.38 -4.07 3.96
CA GLY A 80 -6.09 -3.58 2.78
C GLY A 80 -5.55 -2.22 2.34
N THR A 81 -6.26 -1.58 1.43
CA THR A 81 -5.92 -0.25 0.90
C THR A 81 -6.41 0.86 1.86
N ASP A 82 -6.28 2.11 1.41
CA ASP A 82 -6.80 3.32 2.06
C ASP A 82 -8.28 3.19 2.47
N SER A 83 -9.11 2.53 1.64
CA SER A 83 -10.52 2.29 1.91
C SER A 83 -10.74 1.49 3.20
N THR A 84 -9.90 0.51 3.47
CA THR A 84 -9.94 -0.29 4.70
C THR A 84 -9.55 0.55 5.91
N GLY A 85 -8.46 1.32 5.78
CA GLY A 85 -8.03 2.26 6.85
C GLY A 85 -9.08 3.30 7.15
N ARG A 86 -9.75 3.85 6.13
CA ARG A 86 -10.85 4.81 6.28
C ARG A 86 -12.06 4.21 6.98
N ALA A 87 -12.45 2.98 6.64
CA ALA A 87 -13.56 2.30 7.28
C ALA A 87 -13.28 2.00 8.76
N LEU A 88 -12.05 1.60 9.09
CA LEU A 88 -11.60 1.40 10.47
C LEU A 88 -11.65 2.71 11.25
N ALA A 89 -11.07 3.78 10.73
CA ALA A 89 -11.04 5.09 11.38
C ALA A 89 -12.47 5.62 11.65
N LYS A 90 -13.37 5.47 10.67
CA LYS A 90 -14.78 5.86 10.82
C LYS A 90 -15.42 5.15 12.00
N GLN A 91 -15.29 3.83 12.12
CA GLN A 91 -15.90 3.07 13.21
C GLN A 91 -15.28 3.40 14.58
N TRP A 92 -13.97 3.57 14.65
CA TRP A 92 -13.32 3.94 15.91
C TRP A 92 -13.69 5.36 16.37
N LEU A 93 -13.94 6.28 15.46
CA LEU A 93 -14.42 7.63 15.78
C LEU A 93 -15.88 7.63 16.24
N GLU A 94 -16.72 6.74 15.70
CA GLU A 94 -18.11 6.57 16.12
C GLU A 94 -18.21 5.96 17.54
N GLU A 95 -17.24 5.14 17.93
CA GLU A 95 -17.15 4.53 19.26
C GLU A 95 -16.57 5.48 20.31
N GLN A 96 -15.84 6.51 19.89
CA GLN A 96 -15.28 7.54 20.78
C GLN A 96 -16.10 8.81 20.68
N ASP A 97 -16.45 9.40 21.81
CA ASP A 97 -17.27 10.61 21.91
C ASP A 97 -16.52 11.87 21.38
N GLY A 98 -16.16 11.80 20.14
CA GLY A 98 -15.99 12.90 19.16
C GLY A 98 -14.82 13.87 19.31
N SER A 99 -13.97 13.83 20.33
CA SER A 99 -12.83 14.76 20.39
C SER A 99 -11.51 14.05 20.62
N VAL A 100 -10.89 13.63 19.53
CA VAL A 100 -9.45 13.31 19.57
C VAL A 100 -8.69 14.63 19.44
N GLU A 101 -8.15 15.16 20.52
CA GLU A 101 -7.12 16.19 20.44
C GLU A 101 -5.89 15.55 19.77
N CYS A 102 -5.67 15.88 18.50
CA CYS A 102 -4.42 15.53 17.87
C CYS A 102 -3.29 16.31 18.53
N GLU A 103 -2.39 15.63 19.23
CA GLU A 103 -1.15 16.24 19.67
C GLU A 103 -0.46 16.87 18.44
N LYS A 104 -0.12 18.16 18.56
CA LYS A 104 0.65 18.84 17.51
C LYS A 104 2.04 18.23 17.47
N ILE A 105 2.27 17.35 16.52
CA ILE A 105 3.59 16.81 16.26
C ILE A 105 4.49 17.96 15.81
N THR A 106 5.43 18.34 16.65
CA THR A 106 6.47 19.27 16.25
C THR A 106 7.49 18.53 15.39
N VAL A 107 7.39 18.73 14.07
CA VAL A 107 8.37 18.15 13.15
C VAL A 107 9.68 18.94 13.27
N PRO A 108 10.80 18.30 13.63
CA PRO A 108 12.08 18.99 13.71
C PRO A 108 12.48 19.52 12.33
N LYS A 109 13.14 20.69 12.31
CA LYS A 109 13.74 21.28 11.10
C LYS A 109 15.01 20.49 10.72
N LEU A 110 14.86 19.26 10.34
CA LEU A 110 15.94 18.42 9.86
C LEU A 110 15.79 18.19 8.35
N PRO A 111 16.89 17.95 7.63
CA PRO A 111 16.82 17.51 6.25
C PRO A 111 15.95 16.25 6.16
N LYS A 112 15.15 16.14 5.11
CA LYS A 112 14.18 15.05 4.96
C LYS A 112 14.45 14.28 3.69
N LEU A 113 14.42 12.94 3.79
CA LEU A 113 14.35 12.06 2.65
C LEU A 113 12.91 11.57 2.51
N ILE A 114 12.28 11.89 1.37
CA ILE A 114 10.95 11.44 1.01
C ILE A 114 11.11 10.44 -0.14
N VAL A 115 10.61 9.22 0.04
CA VAL A 115 10.66 8.18 -1.01
C VAL A 115 9.25 7.85 -1.46
N SER A 116 8.98 8.05 -2.74
CA SER A 116 7.69 7.78 -3.37
C SER A 116 7.84 6.71 -4.46
N GLY A 117 7.49 5.45 -4.12
CA GLY A 117 7.63 4.29 -5.01
C GLY A 117 6.43 4.03 -5.92
N SER A 118 5.41 4.89 -5.92
CA SER A 118 4.21 4.69 -6.72
C SER A 118 4.37 5.24 -8.14
N ALA A 119 4.10 4.40 -9.14
CA ALA A 119 4.09 4.78 -10.57
C ALA A 119 2.66 5.12 -11.08
N THR A 120 1.74 5.45 -10.18
CA THR A 120 0.37 5.82 -10.57
C THR A 120 0.30 7.26 -11.09
N GLN A 121 -0.66 7.54 -11.98
CA GLN A 121 -0.89 8.88 -12.51
C GLN A 121 -1.16 9.91 -11.39
N ILE A 122 -1.87 9.52 -10.33
CA ILE A 122 -2.13 10.40 -9.18
C ILE A 122 -0.82 10.83 -8.52
N ASN A 123 0.11 9.89 -8.32
CA ASN A 123 1.40 10.21 -7.73
C ASN A 123 2.25 11.11 -8.64
N SER A 124 2.24 10.88 -9.96
CA SER A 124 2.89 11.76 -10.93
C SER A 124 2.37 13.19 -10.81
N THR A 125 1.04 13.36 -10.83
CA THR A 125 0.41 14.68 -10.68
C THR A 125 0.75 15.36 -9.35
N GLN A 126 0.83 14.60 -8.25
CA GLN A 126 1.23 15.15 -6.94
C GLN A 126 2.67 15.64 -6.93
N ILE A 127 3.61 14.89 -7.52
CA ILE A 127 5.02 15.29 -7.64
C ILE A 127 5.15 16.52 -8.54
N GLU A 128 4.50 16.54 -9.70
CA GLU A 128 4.50 17.68 -10.62
C GLU A 128 3.91 18.95 -9.97
N HIS A 129 2.81 18.79 -9.23
CA HIS A 129 2.22 19.90 -8.50
C HIS A 129 3.18 20.46 -7.44
N LEU A 130 3.90 19.60 -6.74
CA LEU A 130 4.90 20.02 -5.75
C LEU A 130 6.07 20.74 -6.43
N GLU A 131 6.58 20.25 -7.56
CA GLU A 131 7.63 20.90 -8.36
C GLU A 131 7.23 22.32 -8.82
N GLN A 132 5.96 22.49 -9.22
CA GLN A 132 5.47 23.74 -9.83
C GLN A 132 4.95 24.76 -8.81
N SER A 133 4.40 24.30 -7.69
CA SER A 133 3.66 25.17 -6.76
C SER A 133 4.51 25.72 -5.63
N TYR A 134 5.66 25.15 -5.38
CA TYR A 134 6.51 25.52 -4.24
C TYR A 134 7.92 25.91 -4.69
N ASP A 135 8.19 27.19 -4.61
CA ASP A 135 9.51 27.76 -4.83
C ASP A 135 10.33 27.64 -3.54
N TYR A 136 10.70 26.41 -3.21
CA TYR A 136 11.59 26.14 -2.09
C TYR A 136 12.99 25.85 -2.61
N ASP A 137 13.92 26.76 -2.40
CA ASP A 137 15.34 26.63 -2.78
C ASP A 137 16.01 25.35 -2.23
N ASN A 138 15.37 24.67 -1.27
CA ASN A 138 15.90 23.51 -0.58
C ASN A 138 15.15 22.19 -0.89
N LEU A 139 14.37 22.13 -1.98
CA LEU A 139 13.79 20.89 -2.48
C LEU A 139 14.60 20.34 -3.66
N VAL A 140 14.98 19.07 -3.57
CA VAL A 140 15.71 18.35 -4.63
C VAL A 140 14.90 17.15 -5.05
N PHE A 141 14.53 17.09 -6.33
CA PHE A 141 13.76 15.99 -6.92
C PHE A 141 14.70 15.04 -7.66
N LEU A 142 14.58 13.76 -7.40
CA LEU A 142 15.34 12.70 -8.04
C LEU A 142 14.38 11.62 -8.60
N SER A 143 14.25 11.56 -9.91
CA SER A 143 13.48 10.52 -10.58
C SER A 143 14.31 9.27 -10.80
N LEU A 144 13.85 8.14 -10.26
CA LEU A 144 14.46 6.84 -10.54
C LEU A 144 14.02 6.32 -11.91
N THR A 145 14.98 5.83 -12.68
CA THR A 145 14.72 5.17 -13.96
C THR A 145 14.39 3.68 -13.76
N PRO A 146 13.79 3.00 -14.76
CA PRO A 146 13.64 1.55 -14.73
C PRO A 146 14.96 0.82 -14.46
N LYS A 147 16.06 1.29 -15.04
CA LYS A 147 17.39 0.74 -14.82
C LYS A 147 17.83 0.82 -13.36
N ASN A 148 17.59 1.95 -12.69
CA ASN A 148 17.89 2.08 -11.25
C ASN A 148 17.10 1.08 -10.39
N ILE A 149 15.89 0.70 -10.82
CA ILE A 149 15.07 -0.27 -10.09
C ILE A 149 15.57 -1.71 -10.28
N ILE A 150 16.01 -2.05 -11.49
CA ILE A 150 16.46 -3.41 -11.85
C ILE A 150 17.89 -3.67 -11.38
N ASP A 151 18.82 -2.83 -11.78
CA ASP A 151 20.25 -3.00 -11.52
C ASP A 151 20.65 -2.55 -10.10
N GLY A 152 19.75 -1.83 -9.42
CA GLY A 152 20.04 -1.13 -8.19
C GLY A 152 20.49 0.31 -8.41
N VAL A 153 20.43 1.07 -7.33
CA VAL A 153 20.85 2.48 -7.31
C VAL A 153 22.38 2.54 -7.21
N THR A 154 23.01 3.30 -8.10
CA THR A 154 24.48 3.47 -8.12
C THR A 154 24.98 4.34 -6.96
N ASP A 155 26.26 4.19 -6.62
CA ASP A 155 26.91 5.00 -5.58
C ASP A 155 26.82 6.50 -5.88
N ASP A 156 26.86 6.91 -7.14
CA ASP A 156 26.70 8.31 -7.55
C ASP A 156 25.33 8.87 -7.16
N VAL A 157 24.27 8.10 -7.33
CA VAL A 157 22.92 8.51 -6.93
C VAL A 157 22.81 8.57 -5.41
N ILE A 158 23.40 7.61 -4.71
CA ILE A 158 23.43 7.61 -3.24
C ILE A 158 24.19 8.81 -2.72
N ASN A 159 25.37 9.09 -3.25
CA ASN A 159 26.19 10.22 -2.89
C ASN A 159 25.48 11.56 -3.16
N HIS A 160 24.78 11.68 -4.30
CA HIS A 160 23.97 12.84 -4.62
C HIS A 160 22.86 13.09 -3.58
N ILE A 161 22.17 12.03 -3.12
CA ILE A 161 21.17 12.13 -2.05
C ILE A 161 21.82 12.59 -0.76
N VAL A 162 22.91 11.94 -0.35
CA VAL A 162 23.61 12.25 0.91
C VAL A 162 24.13 13.68 0.92
N ASP A 163 24.77 14.12 -0.16
CA ASP A 163 25.34 15.48 -0.28
C ASP A 163 24.25 16.55 -0.16
N ASN A 164 23.06 16.29 -0.74
CA ASN A 164 21.94 17.22 -0.60
C ASN A 164 21.36 17.23 0.81
N LEU A 165 21.24 16.09 1.46
CA LEU A 165 20.81 16.02 2.86
C LEU A 165 21.81 16.73 3.79
N MET A 166 23.11 16.60 3.53
CA MET A 166 24.15 17.29 4.32
C MET A 166 24.14 18.81 4.12
N ARG A 167 23.59 19.30 3.01
CA ARG A 167 23.32 20.73 2.76
C ARG A 167 21.96 21.19 3.30
N GLU A 168 21.34 20.39 4.17
CA GLU A 168 20.03 20.65 4.77
C GLU A 168 18.86 20.70 3.77
N ASN A 169 19.03 20.16 2.56
CA ASN A 169 17.97 20.04 1.58
C ASN A 169 17.00 18.91 1.94
N THR A 170 15.76 19.05 1.52
CA THR A 170 14.81 17.95 1.48
C THR A 170 14.91 17.25 0.12
N VAL A 171 15.22 15.96 0.12
CA VAL A 171 15.36 15.17 -1.11
C VAL A 171 14.12 14.31 -1.32
N ILE A 172 13.53 14.41 -2.50
CA ILE A 172 12.35 13.65 -2.91
C ILE A 172 12.78 12.67 -4.00
N VAL A 173 12.90 11.40 -3.64
CA VAL A 173 13.20 10.30 -4.58
C VAL A 173 11.90 9.67 -5.02
N HIS A 174 11.65 9.60 -6.33
CA HIS A 174 10.38 9.10 -6.83
C HIS A 174 10.54 8.25 -8.09
N SER A 175 9.56 7.36 -8.31
CA SER A 175 9.42 6.52 -9.49
C SER A 175 8.15 6.85 -10.31
N SER A 176 7.57 8.04 -10.12
CA SER A 176 6.30 8.43 -10.74
C SER A 176 6.35 8.47 -12.27
N LYS A 177 7.53 8.78 -12.87
CA LYS A 177 7.73 8.85 -14.32
C LYS A 177 8.14 7.51 -14.95
N LEU A 178 8.11 6.40 -14.20
CA LEU A 178 8.48 5.08 -14.71
C LEU A 178 7.65 4.67 -15.93
N LEU A 179 6.34 4.90 -15.90
CA LEU A 179 5.44 4.51 -16.99
C LEU A 179 5.67 5.34 -18.26
N GLU A 180 5.99 6.63 -18.12
CA GLU A 180 6.31 7.51 -19.26
C GLU A 180 7.62 7.09 -19.95
N ASN A 181 8.57 6.57 -19.16
CA ASN A 181 9.84 6.07 -19.65
C ASN A 181 9.75 4.64 -20.23
N PHE A 182 8.65 3.92 -19.98
CA PHE A 182 8.45 2.56 -20.50
C PHE A 182 8.17 2.52 -22.02
N ASP A 183 7.47 3.52 -22.55
CA ASP A 183 7.14 3.56 -23.98
C ASP A 183 8.39 3.74 -24.89
N GLY A 184 9.52 4.15 -24.31
CA GLY A 184 10.82 4.23 -25.00
C GLY A 184 11.66 2.96 -24.94
N PHE A 185 11.30 1.96 -24.14
CA PHE A 185 11.99 0.68 -24.08
C PHE A 185 11.31 -0.33 -25.00
N SER A 186 11.92 -0.53 -26.17
CA SER A 186 11.53 -1.60 -27.12
C SER A 186 11.94 -3.01 -26.64
N ASP A 187 12.51 -3.13 -25.47
CA ASP A 187 13.02 -4.37 -24.92
C ASP A 187 11.98 -5.05 -24.01
N ASP A 188 11.26 -6.01 -24.59
CA ASP A 188 10.28 -6.82 -23.87
C ASP A 188 10.90 -7.59 -22.68
N SER A 189 12.22 -7.83 -22.69
CA SER A 189 12.95 -8.47 -21.60
C SER A 189 12.95 -7.65 -20.32
N LEU A 190 13.07 -6.32 -20.41
CA LEU A 190 13.03 -5.39 -19.27
C LEU A 190 11.63 -5.29 -18.66
N LYS A 191 10.59 -5.35 -19.49
CA LYS A 191 9.19 -5.40 -19.00
C LYS A 191 8.92 -6.69 -18.23
N GLU A 192 9.46 -7.80 -18.73
CA GLU A 192 9.30 -9.10 -18.09
C GLU A 192 10.04 -9.18 -16.76
N GLU A 193 11.20 -8.56 -16.64
CA GLU A 193 12.01 -8.54 -15.42
C GLU A 193 11.42 -7.66 -14.31
N LEU A 194 10.82 -6.51 -14.65
CA LEU A 194 10.09 -5.65 -13.72
C LEU A 194 8.77 -6.26 -13.20
N THR A 195 8.21 -7.22 -13.94
CA THR A 195 6.97 -7.89 -13.58
C THR A 195 7.17 -9.21 -12.87
N ARG A 196 8.43 -9.71 -12.76
CA ARG A 196 8.75 -10.93 -12.00
C ARG A 196 8.61 -10.66 -10.49
N PRO A 197 7.84 -11.46 -9.75
CA PRO A 197 7.87 -11.44 -8.30
C PRO A 197 9.26 -11.89 -7.83
N LYS A 198 9.88 -11.09 -6.97
CA LYS A 198 11.10 -11.49 -6.25
C LYS A 198 10.75 -12.38 -5.08
#